data_085dabcb27cc41219fb948f7da6a9541
#
_entry.id   085dabcb27cc41219fb948f7da6a9541
#
_cell.length_a   1.000
_cell.length_b   1.000
_cell.length_c   1.000
_cell.angle_alpha   90.00
_cell.angle_beta   90.00
_cell.angle_gamma   90.00
#
_symmetry.space_group_name_H-M   'P 1'
#
loop_
_entity.id
_entity.type
_entity.pdbx_description
1 polymer ?
#
loop_
_entity_poly.entity_id
_entity_poly.type
_entity_poly.pdbx_seq_one_letter_code
_entity_poly.pdbx_strand_id
1 'polypeptide(L)'
;ADLHNKDRALVLTSGYVANEATLGVMSKILPGLVILSDEKNHASMISGIQRARCDKIIFNHNDLYDLESKLKTLPLDTPKIIAFESVYSMDADIAPVEKICNLADKYNALTYIDEVHAVGLYGPNGGGVCEERNVQPDIINGTLAKAYGVQGGYIAADKTFIDAIRSYAPAFIFTTSMSPVLCAGALASVKYVKEHKELRMMLQVKSEELKRKFIDKGIPILENNSHIVPV
;
A
#
# COMPACT_ATOMS: atom_id res chain seq x y z
N ALA A 1 3.55 7.49 10.86
CA ALA A 1 4.98 7.71 10.57
C ALA A 1 5.85 6.68 11.30
N ASP A 2 5.89 6.68 12.62
CA ASP A 2 6.71 5.77 13.46
C ASP A 2 6.58 4.28 13.07
N LEU A 3 5.36 3.79 12.84
CA LEU A 3 5.10 2.40 12.45
C LEU A 3 5.85 1.97 11.16
N HIS A 4 6.09 2.90 10.25
CA HIS A 4 6.71 2.66 8.95
C HIS A 4 8.13 3.24 8.84
N ASN A 5 8.69 3.75 9.93
CA ASN A 5 9.98 4.44 9.94
C ASN A 5 10.04 5.57 8.88
N LYS A 6 8.95 6.36 8.79
CA LYS A 6 8.82 7.51 7.88
C LYS A 6 8.82 8.83 8.66
N ASP A 7 9.25 9.90 8.01
CA ASP A 7 9.33 11.23 8.65
C ASP A 7 7.95 11.71 9.10
N ARG A 8 6.94 11.57 8.24
CA ARG A 8 5.59 12.06 8.49
C ARG A 8 4.52 11.12 7.94
N ALA A 9 3.31 11.35 8.42
CA ALA A 9 2.11 10.73 7.89
C ALA A 9 0.98 11.76 7.81
N LEU A 10 0.03 11.52 6.88
CA LEU A 10 -1.18 12.31 6.72
C LEU A 10 -2.37 11.36 6.83
N VAL A 11 -3.30 11.67 7.74
CA VAL A 11 -4.51 10.88 7.95
C VAL A 11 -5.64 11.42 7.07
N LEU A 12 -6.36 10.49 6.42
CA LEU A 12 -7.50 10.74 5.55
C LEU A 12 -8.69 9.89 5.99
N THR A 13 -9.86 10.11 5.40
CA THR A 13 -11.11 9.46 5.83
C THR A 13 -11.19 7.96 5.51
N SER A 14 -10.39 7.47 4.57
CA SER A 14 -10.25 6.03 4.24
C SER A 14 -8.96 5.76 3.46
N GLY A 15 -8.55 4.49 3.37
CA GLY A 15 -7.47 4.06 2.47
C GLY A 15 -7.78 4.35 1.00
N TYR A 16 -9.06 4.25 0.60
CA TYR A 16 -9.51 4.61 -0.75
C TYR A 16 -9.19 6.08 -1.06
N VAL A 17 -9.63 6.99 -0.18
CA VAL A 17 -9.38 8.44 -0.34
C VAL A 17 -7.89 8.75 -0.26
N ALA A 18 -7.14 8.03 0.55
CA ALA A 18 -5.69 8.20 0.67
C ALA A 18 -4.97 7.87 -0.66
N ASN A 19 -5.32 6.76 -1.32
CA ASN A 19 -4.82 6.41 -2.66
C ASN A 19 -5.19 7.48 -3.70
N GLU A 20 -6.49 7.80 -3.78
CA GLU A 20 -7.01 8.72 -4.79
C GLU A 20 -6.44 10.14 -4.63
N ALA A 21 -6.35 10.63 -3.39
CA ALA A 21 -5.81 11.94 -3.07
C ALA A 21 -4.31 12.04 -3.42
N THR A 22 -3.55 11.02 -3.05
CA THR A 22 -2.09 11.03 -3.22
C THR A 22 -1.72 10.85 -4.68
N LEU A 23 -2.12 9.76 -5.31
CA LEU A 23 -1.79 9.47 -6.70
C LEU A 23 -2.33 10.56 -7.63
N GLY A 24 -3.54 11.08 -7.36
CA GLY A 24 -4.19 12.10 -8.18
C GLY A 24 -3.49 13.45 -8.25
N VAL A 25 -2.56 13.73 -7.35
CA VAL A 25 -1.80 15.00 -7.34
C VAL A 25 -0.33 14.84 -7.69
N MET A 26 0.15 13.60 -7.87
CA MET A 26 1.58 13.35 -8.08
C MET A 26 2.14 14.03 -9.32
N SER A 27 1.37 14.15 -10.40
CA SER A 27 1.81 14.86 -11.61
C SER A 27 1.99 16.38 -11.43
N LYS A 28 1.32 16.96 -10.42
CA LYS A 28 1.52 18.37 -10.04
C LYS A 28 2.78 18.55 -9.20
N ILE A 29 3.13 17.53 -8.43
CA ILE A 29 4.33 17.52 -7.57
C ILE A 29 5.57 17.18 -8.41
N LEU A 30 5.41 16.26 -9.37
CA LEU A 30 6.49 15.78 -10.26
C LEU A 30 6.08 16.01 -11.74
N PRO A 31 6.38 17.18 -12.31
CA PRO A 31 6.09 17.45 -13.73
C PRO A 31 6.77 16.43 -14.65
N GLY A 32 6.07 15.93 -15.66
CA GLY A 32 6.58 14.91 -16.59
C GLY A 32 6.54 13.48 -16.01
N LEU A 33 5.82 13.27 -14.91
CA LEU A 33 5.69 11.98 -14.27
C LEU A 33 5.10 10.90 -15.19
N VAL A 34 5.69 9.70 -15.14
CA VAL A 34 5.13 8.45 -15.67
C VAL A 34 4.82 7.52 -14.50
N ILE A 35 3.60 7.00 -14.43
CA ILE A 35 3.21 6.01 -13.41
C ILE A 35 3.20 4.61 -14.03
N LEU A 36 4.08 3.72 -13.52
CA LEU A 36 4.03 2.30 -13.84
C LEU A 36 3.10 1.62 -12.80
N SER A 37 2.00 1.03 -13.28
CA SER A 37 0.96 0.45 -12.42
C SER A 37 0.84 -1.05 -12.64
N ASP A 38 0.82 -1.83 -11.56
CA ASP A 38 0.43 -3.24 -11.65
C ASP A 38 -1.00 -3.34 -12.19
N GLU A 39 -1.27 -4.32 -13.07
CA GLU A 39 -2.57 -4.48 -13.73
C GLU A 39 -3.71 -4.82 -12.77
N LYS A 40 -3.39 -5.39 -11.59
CA LYS A 40 -4.38 -5.79 -10.57
C LYS A 40 -4.50 -4.81 -9.41
N ASN A 41 -3.92 -3.63 -9.52
CA ASN A 41 -4.06 -2.61 -8.50
C ASN A 41 -5.53 -2.29 -8.18
N HIS A 42 -5.81 -2.03 -6.92
CA HIS A 42 -7.12 -1.69 -6.41
C HIS A 42 -7.75 -0.49 -7.13
N ALA A 43 -9.08 -0.49 -7.26
CA ALA A 43 -9.84 0.57 -7.93
C ALA A 43 -9.52 2.00 -7.46
N SER A 44 -9.17 2.19 -6.18
CA SER A 44 -8.77 3.49 -5.64
C SER A 44 -7.45 3.99 -6.20
N MET A 45 -6.48 3.09 -6.44
CA MET A 45 -5.21 3.42 -7.09
C MET A 45 -5.45 3.78 -8.55
N ILE A 46 -6.26 2.99 -9.25
CA ILE A 46 -6.65 3.25 -10.66
C ILE A 46 -7.33 4.62 -10.77
N SER A 47 -8.27 4.94 -9.87
CA SER A 47 -8.95 6.24 -9.83
C SER A 47 -7.94 7.39 -9.61
N GLY A 48 -7.01 7.24 -8.68
CA GLY A 48 -5.96 8.22 -8.42
C GLY A 48 -5.05 8.44 -9.63
N ILE A 49 -4.60 7.35 -10.27
CA ILE A 49 -3.75 7.39 -11.46
C ILE A 49 -4.48 8.08 -12.63
N GLN A 50 -5.76 7.81 -12.83
CA GLN A 50 -6.57 8.50 -13.85
C GLN A 50 -6.69 10.00 -13.57
N ARG A 51 -6.86 10.39 -12.30
CA ARG A 51 -6.93 11.80 -11.90
C ARG A 51 -5.60 12.54 -12.04
N ALA A 52 -4.48 11.84 -11.96
CA ALA A 52 -3.15 12.42 -12.15
C ALA A 52 -2.97 13.05 -13.54
N ARG A 53 -3.68 12.54 -14.57
CA ARG A 53 -3.59 13.04 -15.96
C ARG A 53 -2.16 13.08 -16.48
N CYS A 54 -1.35 12.11 -16.11
CA CYS A 54 0.01 11.91 -16.62
C CYS A 54 0.08 10.60 -17.40
N ASP A 55 1.20 10.35 -18.04
CA ASP A 55 1.45 9.09 -18.72
C ASP A 55 1.43 7.92 -17.74
N LYS A 56 0.87 6.82 -18.19
CA LYS A 56 0.81 5.59 -17.40
C LYS A 56 1.18 4.38 -18.25
N ILE A 57 1.89 3.46 -17.64
CA ILE A 57 2.28 2.18 -18.23
C ILE A 57 1.77 1.09 -17.28
N ILE A 58 0.97 0.17 -17.79
CA ILE A 58 0.48 -0.97 -16.99
C ILE A 58 1.43 -2.13 -17.23
N PHE A 59 1.93 -2.75 -16.15
CA PHE A 59 2.73 -3.97 -16.24
C PHE A 59 1.93 -5.18 -15.73
N ASN A 60 2.28 -6.36 -16.26
CA ASN A 60 1.63 -7.61 -15.90
C ASN A 60 1.82 -7.91 -14.41
N HIS A 61 0.79 -8.46 -13.80
CA HIS A 61 0.73 -8.68 -12.35
C HIS A 61 1.95 -9.46 -11.83
N ASN A 62 2.65 -8.82 -10.88
CA ASN A 62 3.85 -9.37 -10.23
C ASN A 62 4.98 -9.81 -11.17
N ASP A 63 4.93 -9.43 -12.46
CA ASP A 63 5.92 -9.79 -13.46
C ASP A 63 7.09 -8.79 -13.50
N LEU A 64 8.19 -9.19 -12.87
CA LEU A 64 9.41 -8.38 -12.80
C LEU A 64 10.09 -8.18 -14.15
N TYR A 65 9.96 -9.15 -15.08
CA TYR A 65 10.55 -9.03 -16.40
C TYR A 65 9.80 -8.01 -17.25
N ASP A 66 8.47 -8.05 -17.19
CA ASP A 66 7.64 -7.09 -17.88
C ASP A 66 7.83 -5.67 -17.28
N LEU A 67 7.85 -5.54 -15.95
CA LEU A 67 8.15 -4.27 -15.27
C LEU A 67 9.51 -3.72 -15.71
N GLU A 68 10.57 -4.54 -15.67
CA GLU A 68 11.90 -4.09 -16.05
C GLU A 68 11.98 -3.71 -17.54
N SER A 69 11.31 -4.46 -18.42
CA SER A 69 11.25 -4.16 -19.84
C SER A 69 10.66 -2.77 -20.10
N LYS A 70 9.61 -2.41 -19.37
CA LYS A 70 8.93 -1.11 -19.45
C LYS A 70 9.77 0.01 -18.85
N LEU A 71 10.44 -0.23 -17.72
CA LEU A 71 11.36 0.73 -17.13
C LEU A 71 12.53 1.09 -18.09
N LYS A 72 13.03 0.11 -18.84
CA LYS A 72 14.10 0.31 -19.85
C LYS A 72 13.69 1.23 -21.00
N THR A 73 12.42 1.39 -21.28
CA THR A 73 11.94 2.29 -22.34
C THR A 73 11.96 3.76 -21.94
N LEU A 74 12.12 4.06 -20.66
CA LEU A 74 12.08 5.41 -20.11
C LEU A 74 13.49 5.92 -19.80
N PRO A 75 13.83 7.17 -20.15
CA PRO A 75 15.06 7.81 -19.70
C PRO A 75 15.22 7.79 -18.18
N LEU A 76 16.44 7.69 -17.68
CA LEU A 76 16.70 7.63 -16.23
C LEU A 76 16.26 8.90 -15.48
N ASP A 77 16.31 10.04 -16.13
CA ASP A 77 15.90 11.34 -15.60
C ASP A 77 14.40 11.62 -15.67
N THR A 78 13.63 10.80 -16.40
CA THR A 78 12.17 10.87 -16.38
C THR A 78 11.65 10.59 -14.97
N PRO A 79 10.85 11.47 -14.33
CA PRO A 79 10.21 11.16 -13.06
C PRO A 79 9.29 9.94 -13.20
N LYS A 80 9.49 8.93 -12.36
CA LYS A 80 8.75 7.66 -12.43
C LYS A 80 8.25 7.25 -11.05
N ILE A 81 7.07 6.65 -11.00
CA ILE A 81 6.54 5.96 -9.80
C ILE A 81 6.12 4.56 -10.21
N ILE A 82 6.55 3.55 -9.45
CA ILE A 82 6.03 2.19 -9.52
C ILE A 82 4.96 2.06 -8.43
N ALA A 83 3.70 1.87 -8.86
CA ALA A 83 2.54 1.76 -7.97
C ALA A 83 2.04 0.30 -7.95
N PHE A 84 1.98 -0.30 -6.76
CA PHE A 84 1.58 -1.69 -6.56
C PHE A 84 1.08 -1.94 -5.14
N GLU A 85 0.42 -3.09 -4.89
CA GLU A 85 -0.01 -3.52 -3.57
C GLU A 85 0.98 -4.54 -2.99
N SER A 86 1.13 -4.58 -1.69
CA SER A 86 1.95 -5.61 -1.04
C SER A 86 1.22 -6.95 -0.92
N VAL A 87 -0.08 -6.90 -0.63
CA VAL A 87 -0.99 -8.05 -0.57
C VAL A 87 -2.24 -7.73 -1.38
N TYR A 88 -2.48 -8.47 -2.45
CA TYR A 88 -3.62 -8.27 -3.32
C TYR A 88 -4.87 -8.96 -2.76
N SER A 89 -5.98 -8.24 -2.69
CA SER A 89 -7.19 -8.71 -1.99
C SER A 89 -7.89 -9.86 -2.70
N MET A 90 -7.92 -9.86 -4.03
CA MET A 90 -8.70 -10.82 -4.82
C MET A 90 -7.90 -12.09 -5.12
N ASP A 91 -6.62 -11.95 -5.40
CA ASP A 91 -5.71 -13.07 -5.72
C ASP A 91 -5.05 -13.62 -4.46
N ALA A 92 -5.06 -12.86 -3.36
CA ALA A 92 -4.47 -13.23 -2.06
C ALA A 92 -2.95 -13.48 -2.11
N ASP A 93 -2.28 -13.04 -3.15
CA ASP A 93 -0.83 -13.19 -3.27
C ASP A 93 -0.07 -11.99 -2.69
N ILE A 94 1.19 -12.22 -2.40
CA ILE A 94 2.12 -11.22 -1.87
C ILE A 94 3.09 -10.82 -2.98
N ALA A 95 3.16 -9.53 -3.25
CA ALA A 95 4.07 -8.99 -4.25
C ALA A 95 5.55 -9.25 -3.92
N PRO A 96 6.43 -9.38 -4.91
CA PRO A 96 7.87 -9.49 -4.71
C PRO A 96 8.50 -8.13 -4.37
N VAL A 97 8.10 -7.56 -3.20
CA VAL A 97 8.35 -6.18 -2.78
C VAL A 97 9.82 -5.78 -2.87
N GLU A 98 10.73 -6.63 -2.33
CA GLU A 98 12.17 -6.35 -2.36
C GLU A 98 12.70 -6.20 -3.79
N LYS A 99 12.24 -7.07 -4.69
CA LYS A 99 12.70 -7.05 -6.09
C LYS A 99 12.15 -5.86 -6.85
N ILE A 100 10.90 -5.45 -6.57
CA ILE A 100 10.30 -4.24 -7.16
C ILE A 100 11.04 -3.00 -6.68
N CYS A 101 11.35 -2.89 -5.39
CA CYS A 101 12.13 -1.78 -4.84
C CYS A 101 13.54 -1.72 -5.42
N ASN A 102 14.21 -2.88 -5.59
CA ASN A 102 15.53 -2.94 -6.23
C ASN A 102 15.46 -2.48 -7.71
N LEU A 103 14.39 -2.78 -8.43
CA LEU A 103 14.18 -2.23 -9.78
C LEU A 103 13.92 -0.73 -9.73
N ALA A 104 13.16 -0.24 -8.78
CA ALA A 104 12.93 1.18 -8.58
C ALA A 104 14.25 1.94 -8.39
N ASP A 105 15.10 1.48 -7.49
CA ASP A 105 16.44 2.05 -7.25
C ASP A 105 17.29 2.04 -8.53
N LYS A 106 17.33 0.89 -9.22
CA LYS A 106 18.11 0.71 -10.45
C LYS A 106 17.71 1.68 -11.57
N TYR A 107 16.42 2.00 -11.68
CA TYR A 107 15.88 2.84 -12.75
C TYR A 107 15.48 4.25 -12.29
N ASN A 108 15.92 4.67 -11.10
CA ASN A 108 15.62 5.97 -10.51
C ASN A 108 14.10 6.25 -10.50
N ALA A 109 13.32 5.30 -10.02
CA ALA A 109 11.88 5.39 -9.85
C ALA A 109 11.54 5.46 -8.36
N LEU A 110 10.50 6.20 -8.00
CA LEU A 110 9.90 6.16 -6.68
C LEU A 110 8.97 4.95 -6.56
N THR A 111 8.76 4.49 -5.34
CA THR A 111 7.84 3.41 -5.02
C THR A 111 6.62 3.95 -4.29
N TYR A 112 5.43 3.57 -4.76
CA TYR A 112 4.15 3.77 -4.09
C TYR A 112 3.54 2.42 -3.78
N ILE A 113 3.48 2.05 -2.50
CA ILE A 113 2.96 0.75 -2.08
C ILE A 113 1.68 0.89 -1.28
N ASP A 114 0.67 0.10 -1.64
CA ASP A 114 -0.54 -0.06 -0.86
C ASP A 114 -0.38 -1.26 0.10
N GLU A 115 -0.30 -0.97 1.39
CA GLU A 115 -0.19 -1.94 2.48
C GLU A 115 -1.54 -2.17 3.20
N VAL A 116 -2.65 -1.76 2.61
CA VAL A 116 -3.98 -1.79 3.22
C VAL A 116 -4.38 -3.18 3.71
N HIS A 117 -3.96 -4.24 3.02
CA HIS A 117 -4.18 -5.64 3.41
C HIS A 117 -3.07 -6.23 4.29
N ALA A 118 -2.04 -5.47 4.64
CA ALA A 118 -0.90 -5.97 5.36
C ALA A 118 -0.62 -5.25 6.70
N VAL A 119 -0.94 -3.95 6.80
CA VAL A 119 -0.75 -3.20 8.06
C VAL A 119 -1.55 -3.80 9.20
N GLY A 120 -0.91 -3.94 10.35
CA GLY A 120 -1.46 -4.60 11.53
C GLY A 120 -1.36 -6.13 11.50
N LEU A 121 -0.96 -6.75 10.37
CA LEU A 121 -0.99 -8.20 10.16
C LEU A 121 0.39 -8.81 9.88
N TYR A 122 1.30 -8.06 9.29
CA TYR A 122 2.65 -8.49 8.92
C TYR A 122 3.70 -7.61 9.60
N GLY A 123 4.90 -8.16 9.75
CA GLY A 123 6.03 -7.51 10.36
C GLY A 123 6.03 -7.54 11.88
N PRO A 124 7.19 -7.34 12.50
CA PRO A 124 7.37 -7.44 13.96
C PRO A 124 6.50 -6.44 14.75
N ASN A 125 6.26 -5.26 14.21
CA ASN A 125 5.43 -4.22 14.82
C ASN A 125 4.04 -4.07 14.17
N GLY A 126 3.74 -4.85 13.12
CA GLY A 126 2.52 -4.71 12.33
C GLY A 126 2.62 -3.62 11.27
N GLY A 127 3.83 -3.28 10.83
CA GLY A 127 4.06 -2.27 9.80
C GLY A 127 3.79 -2.74 8.37
N GLY A 128 3.42 -4.02 8.18
CA GLY A 128 3.11 -4.57 6.87
C GLY A 128 4.21 -5.46 6.30
N VAL A 129 4.06 -5.84 5.02
CA VAL A 129 5.02 -6.69 4.31
C VAL A 129 6.36 -5.99 4.14
N CYS A 130 6.38 -4.67 3.94
CA CYS A 130 7.62 -3.93 3.83
C CYS A 130 8.46 -4.02 5.11
N GLU A 131 7.82 -3.92 6.29
CA GLU A 131 8.50 -4.13 7.57
C GLU A 131 9.01 -5.57 7.69
N GLU A 132 8.19 -6.55 7.36
CA GLU A 132 8.55 -7.98 7.43
C GLU A 132 9.77 -8.30 6.54
N ARG A 133 9.87 -7.67 5.39
CA ARG A 133 10.95 -7.85 4.41
C ARG A 133 12.12 -6.88 4.59
N ASN A 134 12.04 -5.99 5.60
CA ASN A 134 13.04 -4.94 5.83
C ASN A 134 13.30 -4.07 4.60
N VAL A 135 12.22 -3.66 3.93
CA VAL A 135 12.24 -2.78 2.74
C VAL A 135 11.68 -1.41 3.10
N GLN A 136 12.24 -0.35 2.54
CA GLN A 136 11.83 1.03 2.80
C GLN A 136 11.34 1.71 1.52
N PRO A 137 10.06 1.48 1.10
CA PRO A 137 9.51 2.16 -0.07
C PRO A 137 9.34 3.66 0.21
N ASP A 138 9.24 4.49 -0.83
CA ASP A 138 9.14 5.95 -0.66
C ASP A 138 7.81 6.38 -0.05
N ILE A 139 6.70 5.85 -0.56
CA ILE A 139 5.34 6.21 -0.14
C ILE A 139 4.56 4.95 0.22
N ILE A 140 3.97 4.93 1.40
CA ILE A 140 3.14 3.84 1.91
C ILE A 140 1.72 4.34 2.11
N ASN A 141 0.74 3.66 1.50
CA ASN A 141 -0.67 3.80 1.84
C ASN A 141 -1.06 2.73 2.85
N GLY A 142 -1.79 3.10 3.87
CA GLY A 142 -2.33 2.19 4.86
C GLY A 142 -3.77 2.51 5.23
N THR A 143 -4.44 1.57 5.88
CA THR A 143 -5.80 1.75 6.38
C THR A 143 -5.91 1.55 7.88
N LEU A 144 -6.85 2.24 8.48
CA LEU A 144 -7.26 2.04 9.87
C LEU A 144 -8.51 1.16 9.98
N ALA A 145 -9.15 0.86 8.83
CA ALA A 145 -10.47 0.22 8.80
C ALA A 145 -10.45 -1.31 8.82
N LYS A 146 -9.31 -1.95 8.59
CA LYS A 146 -9.19 -3.41 8.57
C LYS A 146 -8.68 -3.95 9.91
N ALA A 147 -7.39 -4.24 10.02
CA ALA A 147 -6.81 -4.80 11.24
C ALA A 147 -7.01 -3.92 12.49
N TYR A 148 -7.03 -2.61 12.33
CA TYR A 148 -7.20 -1.69 13.44
C TYR A 148 -8.66 -1.40 13.81
N GLY A 149 -9.64 -1.79 12.98
CA GLY A 149 -11.08 -1.73 13.27
C GLY A 149 -11.65 -0.32 13.47
N VAL A 150 -11.01 0.72 12.93
CA VAL A 150 -11.42 2.13 13.05
C VAL A 150 -11.48 2.76 11.67
N GLN A 151 -12.48 3.61 11.42
CA GLN A 151 -12.54 4.38 10.17
C GLN A 151 -11.26 5.17 9.94
N GLY A 152 -10.79 5.20 8.68
CA GLY A 152 -9.69 6.05 8.25
C GLY A 152 -8.68 5.32 7.37
N GLY A 153 -7.81 6.12 6.79
CA GLY A 153 -6.63 5.71 6.06
C GLY A 153 -5.52 6.74 6.25
N TYR A 154 -4.35 6.42 5.76
CA TYR A 154 -3.21 7.32 5.88
C TYR A 154 -2.18 7.08 4.78
N ILE A 155 -1.37 8.12 4.53
CA ILE A 155 -0.15 8.04 3.75
C ILE A 155 1.02 8.31 4.68
N ALA A 156 2.08 7.52 4.57
CA ALA A 156 3.36 7.73 5.26
C ALA A 156 4.50 7.86 4.24
N ALA A 157 5.32 8.91 4.37
CA ALA A 157 6.42 9.21 3.46
C ALA A 157 7.41 10.20 4.08
N ASP A 158 8.40 10.63 3.28
CA ASP A 158 9.22 11.80 3.57
C ASP A 158 8.36 13.04 3.84
N LYS A 159 8.86 13.94 4.70
CA LYS A 159 8.13 15.17 5.07
C LYS A 159 7.76 16.05 3.88
N THR A 160 8.62 16.11 2.88
CA THR A 160 8.42 16.96 1.69
C THR A 160 7.24 16.46 0.87
N PHE A 161 7.13 15.14 0.67
CA PHE A 161 5.97 14.53 0.02
C PHE A 161 4.69 14.75 0.82
N ILE A 162 4.72 14.54 2.13
CA ILE A 162 3.52 14.73 2.97
C ILE A 162 3.07 16.19 2.96
N ASP A 163 3.98 17.15 3.02
CA ASP A 163 3.64 18.58 2.98
C ASP A 163 3.10 18.98 1.58
N ALA A 164 3.64 18.41 0.50
CA ALA A 164 3.13 18.61 -0.85
C ALA A 164 1.71 18.02 -1.02
N ILE A 165 1.49 16.75 -0.61
CA ILE A 165 0.16 16.12 -0.67
C ILE A 165 -0.86 16.94 0.12
N ARG A 166 -0.51 17.37 1.34
CA ARG A 166 -1.35 18.23 2.18
C ARG A 166 -1.74 19.53 1.49
N SER A 167 -0.82 20.12 0.71
CA SER A 167 -1.00 21.42 0.05
C SER A 167 -1.74 21.32 -1.30
N TYR A 168 -1.66 20.18 -1.98
CA TYR A 168 -2.19 20.02 -3.33
C TYR A 168 -3.40 19.10 -3.44
N ALA A 169 -3.67 18.22 -2.45
CA ALA A 169 -4.74 17.24 -2.55
C ALA A 169 -6.11 17.83 -2.18
N PRO A 170 -7.03 18.02 -3.15
CA PRO A 170 -8.35 18.58 -2.88
C PRO A 170 -9.15 17.72 -1.89
N ALA A 171 -9.00 16.40 -1.94
CA ALA A 171 -9.66 15.47 -1.05
C ALA A 171 -9.13 15.51 0.41
N PHE A 172 -8.05 16.23 0.66
CA PHE A 172 -7.60 16.58 2.01
C PHE A 172 -8.02 18.01 2.41
N ILE A 173 -7.86 18.98 1.48
CA ILE A 173 -8.06 20.41 1.79
C ILE A 173 -9.54 20.74 1.96
N PHE A 174 -10.41 20.20 1.09
CA PHE A 174 -11.81 20.57 0.96
C PHE A 174 -12.77 19.53 1.54
N THR A 175 -12.32 18.71 2.47
CA THR A 175 -13.14 17.71 3.15
C THR A 175 -13.12 17.89 4.66
N THR A 176 -14.12 17.33 5.34
CA THR A 176 -14.11 17.25 6.79
C THR A 176 -13.04 16.27 7.25
N SER A 177 -12.19 16.66 8.18
CA SER A 177 -11.19 15.79 8.79
C SER A 177 -11.85 14.71 9.66
N MET A 178 -11.09 13.64 9.96
CA MET A 178 -11.52 12.64 10.93
C MET A 178 -11.75 13.29 12.31
N SER A 179 -12.80 12.82 13.01
CA SER A 179 -13.09 13.32 14.35
C SER A 179 -11.98 12.97 15.35
N PRO A 180 -11.76 13.79 16.39
CA PRO A 180 -10.77 13.49 17.44
C PRO A 180 -10.99 12.13 18.11
N VAL A 181 -12.25 11.71 18.27
CA VAL A 181 -12.60 10.40 18.86
C VAL A 181 -12.08 9.25 17.99
N LEU A 182 -12.29 9.32 16.68
CA LEU A 182 -11.76 8.31 15.74
C LEU A 182 -10.23 8.32 15.71
N CYS A 183 -9.61 9.48 15.75
CA CYS A 183 -8.14 9.58 15.80
C CYS A 183 -7.58 8.97 17.10
N ALA A 184 -8.22 9.21 18.23
CA ALA A 184 -7.83 8.63 19.51
C ALA A 184 -8.00 7.10 19.52
N GLY A 185 -9.14 6.60 19.00
CA GLY A 185 -9.38 5.17 18.84
C GLY A 185 -8.36 4.50 17.93
N ALA A 186 -8.06 5.13 16.79
CA ALA A 186 -7.04 4.66 15.86
C ALA A 186 -5.66 4.58 16.51
N LEU A 187 -5.26 5.63 17.24
CA LEU A 187 -3.97 5.64 17.94
C LEU A 187 -3.89 4.53 18.99
N ALA A 188 -4.95 4.33 19.77
CA ALA A 188 -5.01 3.26 20.76
C ALA A 188 -4.91 1.86 20.10
N SER A 189 -5.66 1.65 19.00
CA SER A 189 -5.65 0.38 18.27
C SER A 189 -4.29 0.07 17.65
N VAL A 190 -3.65 1.07 16.99
CA VAL A 190 -2.31 0.90 16.41
C VAL A 190 -1.28 0.55 17.49
N LYS A 191 -1.29 1.25 18.63
CA LYS A 191 -0.40 0.94 19.76
C LYS A 191 -0.65 -0.46 20.29
N TYR A 192 -1.91 -0.84 20.51
CA TYR A 192 -2.28 -2.14 21.00
C TYR A 192 -1.80 -3.26 20.08
N VAL A 193 -2.08 -3.17 18.78
CA VAL A 193 -1.65 -4.16 17.78
C VAL A 193 -0.13 -4.23 17.69
N LYS A 194 0.57 -3.09 17.79
CA LYS A 194 2.04 -3.06 17.80
C LYS A 194 2.62 -3.85 18.97
N GLU A 195 2.05 -3.70 20.17
CA GLU A 195 2.51 -4.35 21.41
C GLU A 195 2.12 -5.83 21.50
N HIS A 196 1.03 -6.27 20.79
CA HIS A 196 0.43 -7.60 20.88
C HIS A 196 0.72 -8.43 19.62
N LYS A 197 1.97 -8.85 19.45
CA LYS A 197 2.40 -9.68 18.30
C LYS A 197 1.68 -11.03 18.22
N GLU A 198 1.22 -11.56 19.35
CA GLU A 198 0.46 -12.81 19.42
C GLU A 198 -0.83 -12.77 18.59
N LEU A 199 -1.45 -11.60 18.42
CA LEU A 199 -2.64 -11.44 17.57
C LEU A 199 -2.32 -11.75 16.10
N ARG A 200 -1.17 -11.25 15.62
CA ARG A 200 -0.72 -11.51 14.25
C ARG A 200 -0.36 -12.97 14.04
N MET A 201 0.36 -13.56 15.00
CA MET A 201 0.68 -15.00 14.97
C MET A 201 -0.58 -15.86 14.97
N MET A 202 -1.57 -15.52 15.82
CA MET A 202 -2.84 -16.24 15.89
C MET A 202 -3.64 -16.14 14.59
N LEU A 203 -3.63 -14.98 13.92
CA LEU A 203 -4.28 -14.81 12.61
C LEU A 203 -3.66 -15.75 11.57
N GLN A 204 -2.33 -15.80 11.47
CA GLN A 204 -1.65 -16.67 10.52
C GLN A 204 -2.00 -18.14 10.75
N VAL A 205 -1.94 -18.60 12.01
CA VAL A 205 -2.30 -19.98 12.38
C VAL A 205 -3.74 -20.29 11.98
N LYS A 206 -4.69 -19.39 12.32
CA LYS A 206 -6.11 -19.61 12.00
C LYS A 206 -6.39 -19.58 10.50
N SER A 207 -5.69 -18.73 9.75
CA SER A 207 -5.80 -18.70 8.29
C SER A 207 -5.36 -20.03 7.68
N GLU A 208 -4.20 -20.54 8.07
CA GLU A 208 -3.70 -21.82 7.59
C GLU A 208 -4.59 -23.02 8.01
N GLU A 209 -5.12 -23.00 9.22
CA GLU A 209 -6.10 -24.00 9.66
C GLU A 209 -7.38 -23.96 8.82
N LEU A 210 -7.86 -22.78 8.47
CA LEU A 210 -9.06 -22.61 7.64
C LEU A 210 -8.82 -23.12 6.22
N LYS A 211 -7.71 -22.73 5.59
CA LYS A 211 -7.31 -23.22 4.26
C LYS A 211 -7.28 -24.74 4.23
N ARG A 212 -6.62 -25.37 5.22
CA ARG A 212 -6.54 -26.82 5.31
C ARG A 212 -7.92 -27.46 5.46
N LYS A 213 -8.80 -26.90 6.32
CA LYS A 213 -10.17 -27.42 6.48
C LYS A 213 -11.00 -27.33 5.18
N PHE A 214 -10.79 -26.30 4.38
CA PHE A 214 -11.46 -26.16 3.08
C PHE A 214 -10.96 -27.21 2.09
N ILE A 215 -9.66 -27.39 2.01
CA ILE A 215 -9.04 -28.43 1.15
C ILE A 215 -9.54 -29.82 1.55
N ASP A 216 -9.53 -30.15 2.86
CA ASP A 216 -9.99 -31.45 3.38
C ASP A 216 -11.47 -31.74 3.08
N LYS A 217 -12.28 -30.68 2.92
CA LYS A 217 -13.70 -30.78 2.57
C LYS A 217 -13.97 -30.67 1.06
N GLY A 218 -12.94 -30.59 0.22
CA GLY A 218 -13.07 -30.42 -1.22
C GLY A 218 -13.62 -29.06 -1.65
N ILE A 219 -13.55 -28.04 -0.80
CA ILE A 219 -13.92 -26.69 -1.14
C ILE A 219 -12.73 -26.07 -1.91
N PRO A 220 -12.93 -25.62 -3.16
CA PRO A 220 -11.85 -25.03 -3.93
C PRO A 220 -11.43 -23.70 -3.33
N ILE A 221 -10.12 -23.50 -3.15
CA ILE A 221 -9.53 -22.22 -2.75
C ILE A 221 -8.39 -21.91 -3.72
N LEU A 222 -8.12 -20.63 -3.93
CA LEU A 222 -6.91 -20.21 -4.62
C LEU A 222 -5.71 -20.42 -3.69
N GLU A 223 -4.73 -21.19 -4.16
CA GLU A 223 -3.50 -21.40 -3.41
C GLU A 223 -2.72 -20.09 -3.30
N ASN A 224 -2.36 -19.71 -2.08
CA ASN A 224 -1.66 -18.47 -1.80
C ASN A 224 -0.90 -18.55 -0.47
N ASN A 225 0.01 -17.58 -0.26
CA ASN A 225 0.87 -17.48 0.92
C ASN A 225 0.49 -16.33 1.88
N SER A 226 -0.68 -15.70 1.69
CA SER A 226 -1.17 -14.64 2.58
C SER A 226 -2.19 -15.17 3.60
N HIS A 227 -2.67 -14.29 4.47
CA HIS A 227 -3.74 -14.59 5.43
C HIS A 227 -5.14 -14.65 4.80
N ILE A 228 -5.28 -14.23 3.54
CA ILE A 228 -6.56 -14.20 2.82
C ILE A 228 -6.89 -15.60 2.32
N VAL A 229 -8.17 -15.99 2.39
CA VAL A 229 -8.66 -17.29 1.94
C VAL A 229 -9.70 -17.07 0.85
N PRO A 230 -9.30 -16.92 -0.42
CA PRO A 230 -10.22 -16.74 -1.52
C PRO A 230 -10.83 -18.09 -1.93
N VAL A 231 -12.15 -18.10 -2.11
CA VAL A 231 -12.96 -19.29 -2.44
C VAL A 231 -13.59 -19.11 -3.82
#